data_8e9aee6b63cf297b93be77e85f908189
#
_entry.id   8e9aee6b63cf297b93be77e85f908189
#
_cell.length_a   1.000
_cell.length_b   1.000
_cell.length_c   1.000
_cell.angle_alpha   90.00
_cell.angle_beta   90.00
_cell.angle_gamma   90.00
#
_symmetry.space_group_name_H-M   'P 1'
#
loop_
_entity.id
_entity.type
_entity.pdbx_description
1 polymer ?
#
loop_
_entity_poly.entity_id
_entity_poly.type
_entity_poly.pdbx_seq_one_letter_code
_entity_poly.pdbx_strand_id
1 'polypeptide(L)'
;YEQQQLIHDNITLEVIVLNQGQKEAIIYFGGNAESVVFSAENFLDTFPRQTVYLLNYRGYGGSSGQPSEKGFFADALFLFDKVLEKQTTISVIGRSLGSGVATYLASKRPVKKMALISPFDSITRVAQNNFMIFPMFLMLLDKYDSISRVKDIKAETFVLIAEHDEVIPRIHSQRLIDEFAAEQITVKIIADS
;
A
#
# COMPACT_ATOMS: atom_id res chain seq x y z
N TYR A 1 17.70 12.19 -2.94
CA TYR A 1 17.26 10.80 -2.98
C TYR A 1 18.13 9.96 -3.90
N GLU A 2 18.13 8.65 -3.69
CA GLU A 2 18.83 7.67 -4.53
C GLU A 2 17.82 6.78 -5.24
N GLN A 3 18.08 6.45 -6.50
CA GLN A 3 17.32 5.44 -7.24
C GLN A 3 18.09 4.13 -7.18
N GLN A 4 17.48 3.09 -6.64
CA GLN A 4 18.04 1.75 -6.56
C GLN A 4 17.26 0.81 -7.48
N GLN A 5 17.98 -0.11 -8.12
CA GLN A 5 17.38 -1.19 -8.90
C GLN A 5 17.60 -2.51 -8.15
N LEU A 6 16.51 -3.20 -7.87
CA LEU A 6 16.51 -4.51 -7.24
C LEU A 6 16.01 -5.55 -8.24
N ILE A 7 16.61 -6.73 -8.24
CA ILE A 7 16.19 -7.83 -9.12
C ILE A 7 15.40 -8.85 -8.31
N HIS A 8 14.18 -9.11 -8.74
CA HIS A 8 13.28 -10.08 -8.16
C HIS A 8 12.59 -10.90 -9.28
N ASP A 9 12.84 -12.22 -9.34
CA ASP A 9 12.28 -13.14 -10.35
C ASP A 9 12.45 -12.63 -11.80
N ASN A 10 13.65 -12.17 -12.15
CA ASN A 10 14.01 -11.55 -13.43
C ASN A 10 13.25 -10.24 -13.75
N ILE A 11 12.60 -9.65 -12.76
CA ILE A 11 12.01 -8.32 -12.83
C ILE A 11 12.96 -7.32 -12.19
N THR A 12 13.23 -6.22 -12.87
CA THR A 12 13.93 -5.07 -12.31
C THR A 12 12.90 -4.19 -11.61
N LEU A 13 13.04 -3.99 -10.31
CA LEU A 13 12.23 -3.08 -9.51
C LEU A 13 13.01 -1.80 -9.24
N GLU A 14 12.47 -0.67 -9.63
CA GLU A 14 13.01 0.63 -9.26
C GLU A 14 12.42 1.06 -7.92
N VAL A 15 13.30 1.42 -6.99
CA VAL A 15 12.95 1.91 -5.67
C VAL A 15 13.64 3.24 -5.43
N ILE A 16 12.87 4.27 -5.10
CA ILE A 16 13.42 5.56 -4.68
C ILE A 16 13.66 5.52 -3.18
N VAL A 17 14.88 5.77 -2.75
CA VAL A 17 15.28 5.71 -1.35
C VAL A 17 15.64 7.10 -0.83
N LEU A 18 14.96 7.50 0.25
CA LEU A 18 15.12 8.79 0.90
C LEU A 18 15.74 8.59 2.28
N ASN A 19 16.52 9.55 2.77
CA ASN A 19 17.09 9.60 4.12
C ASN A 19 17.77 8.29 4.53
N GLN A 20 18.66 7.76 3.68
CA GLN A 20 19.37 6.51 3.94
C GLN A 20 20.11 6.49 5.28
N GLY A 21 20.22 5.27 5.86
CA GLY A 21 21.03 5.05 7.06
C GLY A 21 20.27 5.18 8.37
N GLN A 22 18.95 5.43 8.35
CA GLN A 22 18.14 5.45 9.56
C GLN A 22 17.85 4.02 10.04
N LYS A 23 17.61 3.85 11.35
CA LYS A 23 17.27 2.55 11.95
C LYS A 23 15.85 2.10 11.64
N GLU A 24 14.95 3.05 11.46
CA GLU A 24 13.54 2.82 11.12
C GLU A 24 13.30 3.06 9.63
N ALA A 25 12.44 2.26 9.04
CA ALA A 25 12.05 2.42 7.65
C ALA A 25 10.55 2.60 7.47
N ILE A 26 10.22 3.26 6.37
CA ILE A 26 8.86 3.33 5.83
C ILE A 26 8.91 2.80 4.40
N ILE A 27 8.02 1.87 4.06
CA ILE A 27 7.79 1.45 2.67
C ILE A 27 6.47 2.06 2.21
N TYR A 28 6.51 2.77 1.09
CA TYR A 28 5.34 3.37 0.47
C TYR A 28 4.89 2.60 -0.77
N PHE A 29 3.61 2.31 -0.80
CA PHE A 29 2.89 1.71 -1.91
C PHE A 29 1.90 2.73 -2.47
N GLY A 30 2.19 3.23 -3.65
CA GLY A 30 1.40 4.26 -4.33
C GLY A 30 0.06 3.77 -4.88
N GLY A 31 -0.73 4.69 -5.41
CA GLY A 31 -1.98 4.40 -6.09
C GLY A 31 -1.79 3.81 -7.49
N ASN A 32 -2.91 3.51 -8.16
CA ASN A 32 -2.88 3.05 -9.53
C ASN A 32 -2.32 4.14 -10.46
N ALA A 33 -1.39 3.76 -11.34
CA ALA A 33 -0.70 4.66 -12.27
C ALA A 33 0.03 5.86 -11.60
N GLU A 34 0.28 5.80 -10.29
CA GLU A 34 1.02 6.83 -9.57
C GLU A 34 2.51 6.76 -9.89
N SER A 35 3.09 7.89 -10.23
CA SER A 35 4.54 8.04 -10.29
C SER A 35 5.04 8.47 -8.91
N VAL A 36 5.62 7.53 -8.17
CA VAL A 36 6.01 7.75 -6.75
C VAL A 36 7.10 8.80 -6.57
N VAL A 37 7.82 9.18 -7.64
CA VAL A 37 8.84 10.22 -7.59
C VAL A 37 8.25 11.60 -7.22
N PHE A 38 7.01 11.89 -7.62
CA PHE A 38 6.37 13.15 -7.26
C PHE A 38 6.00 13.26 -5.78
N SER A 39 5.96 12.14 -5.08
CA SER A 39 5.74 12.10 -3.62
C SER A 39 7.03 12.27 -2.83
N ALA A 40 8.21 12.18 -3.46
CA ALA A 40 9.50 12.12 -2.77
C ALA A 40 9.77 13.35 -1.89
N GLU A 41 9.52 14.57 -2.37
CA GLU A 41 9.74 15.81 -1.60
C GLU A 41 8.88 15.85 -0.33
N ASN A 42 7.59 15.52 -0.46
CA ASN A 42 6.68 15.48 0.70
C ASN A 42 7.14 14.46 1.75
N PHE A 43 7.65 13.30 1.31
CA PHE A 43 8.15 12.27 2.22
C PHE A 43 9.45 12.69 2.90
N LEU A 44 10.35 13.40 2.20
CA LEU A 44 11.58 13.94 2.77
C LEU A 44 11.28 14.88 3.94
N ASP A 45 10.33 15.79 3.77
CA ASP A 45 9.96 16.77 4.77
C ASP A 45 9.17 16.15 5.95
N THR A 46 8.31 15.17 5.63
CA THR A 46 7.42 14.55 6.63
C THR A 46 8.16 13.54 7.50
N PHE A 47 9.13 12.80 6.94
CA PHE A 47 9.81 11.68 7.61
C PHE A 47 11.35 11.83 7.62
N PRO A 48 11.89 12.93 8.20
CA PRO A 48 13.34 13.21 8.15
C PRO A 48 14.19 12.22 8.95
N ARG A 49 13.58 11.41 9.83
CA ARG A 49 14.27 10.46 10.72
C ARG A 49 14.05 8.99 10.37
N GLN A 50 13.37 8.71 9.27
CA GLN A 50 13.14 7.37 8.73
C GLN A 50 13.79 7.26 7.35
N THR A 51 14.34 6.09 7.01
CA THR A 51 14.63 5.77 5.62
C THR A 51 13.31 5.44 4.93
N VAL A 52 12.99 6.12 3.82
CA VAL A 52 11.75 5.88 3.10
C VAL A 52 12.05 5.20 1.76
N TYR A 53 11.34 4.12 1.49
CA TYR A 53 11.41 3.36 0.26
C TYR A 53 10.11 3.55 -0.53
N LEU A 54 10.18 4.24 -1.67
CA LEU A 54 9.04 4.44 -2.56
C LEU A 54 9.16 3.44 -3.71
N LEU A 55 8.27 2.45 -3.74
CA LEU A 55 8.31 1.38 -4.74
C LEU A 55 7.57 1.79 -6.02
N ASN A 56 8.28 1.82 -7.15
CA ASN A 56 7.64 1.71 -8.45
C ASN A 56 7.25 0.24 -8.67
N TYR A 57 5.97 -0.04 -8.78
CA TYR A 57 5.49 -1.40 -9.07
C TYR A 57 6.04 -1.92 -10.38
N ARG A 58 6.11 -3.26 -10.52
CA ARG A 58 6.41 -3.87 -11.83
C ARG A 58 5.53 -3.28 -12.93
N GLY A 59 6.13 -2.88 -14.04
CA GLY A 59 5.46 -2.19 -15.15
C GLY A 59 5.20 -0.71 -14.93
N TYR A 60 5.63 -0.11 -13.79
CA TYR A 60 5.50 1.32 -13.51
C TYR A 60 6.89 1.98 -13.40
N GLY A 61 6.98 3.25 -13.76
CA GLY A 61 8.24 4.00 -13.70
C GLY A 61 9.38 3.27 -14.40
N GLY A 62 10.53 3.13 -13.73
CA GLY A 62 11.69 2.39 -14.23
C GLY A 62 11.65 0.88 -13.93
N SER A 63 10.56 0.35 -13.37
CA SER A 63 10.41 -1.08 -13.11
C SER A 63 9.96 -1.84 -14.36
N SER A 64 10.58 -3.01 -14.60
CA SER A 64 10.20 -3.90 -15.70
C SER A 64 8.98 -4.78 -15.35
N GLY A 65 8.56 -5.62 -16.29
CA GLY A 65 7.49 -6.62 -16.09
C GLY A 65 6.10 -6.10 -16.39
N GLN A 66 5.08 -6.86 -15.95
CA GLN A 66 3.67 -6.55 -16.18
C GLN A 66 2.93 -6.44 -14.85
N PRO A 67 2.05 -5.43 -14.68
CA PRO A 67 1.23 -5.27 -13.50
C PRO A 67 0.33 -6.48 -13.24
N SER A 68 0.27 -6.94 -11.99
CA SER A 68 -0.69 -7.93 -11.51
C SER A 68 -0.72 -7.93 -9.99
N GLU A 69 -1.85 -8.28 -9.38
CA GLU A 69 -1.96 -8.42 -7.92
C GLU A 69 -0.90 -9.35 -7.35
N LYS A 70 -0.78 -10.55 -7.93
CA LYS A 70 0.22 -11.55 -7.51
C LYS A 70 1.63 -10.99 -7.59
N GLY A 71 1.93 -10.25 -8.66
CA GLY A 71 3.24 -9.64 -8.86
C GLY A 71 3.53 -8.56 -7.82
N PHE A 72 2.58 -7.63 -7.61
CA PHE A 72 2.73 -6.55 -6.62
C PHE A 72 2.93 -7.10 -5.20
N PHE A 73 2.19 -8.16 -4.84
CA PHE A 73 2.34 -8.82 -3.55
C PHE A 73 3.71 -9.50 -3.38
N ALA A 74 4.19 -10.19 -4.40
CA ALA A 74 5.51 -10.81 -4.36
C ALA A 74 6.62 -9.76 -4.22
N ASP A 75 6.55 -8.66 -4.99
CA ASP A 75 7.51 -7.57 -4.93
C ASP A 75 7.49 -6.84 -3.59
N ALA A 76 6.31 -6.64 -3.00
CA ALA A 76 6.18 -6.03 -1.68
C ALA A 76 6.84 -6.88 -0.58
N LEU A 77 6.63 -8.21 -0.61
CA LEU A 77 7.29 -9.12 0.32
C LEU A 77 8.80 -9.11 0.14
N PHE A 78 9.28 -9.19 -1.10
CA PHE A 78 10.70 -9.14 -1.43
C PHE A 78 11.34 -7.85 -0.95
N LEU A 79 10.71 -6.69 -1.24
CA LEU A 79 11.24 -5.40 -0.78
C LEU A 79 11.28 -5.32 0.75
N PHE A 80 10.21 -5.78 1.44
CA PHE A 80 10.18 -5.80 2.90
C PHE A 80 11.34 -6.62 3.47
N ASP A 81 11.59 -7.82 2.94
CA ASP A 81 12.65 -8.70 3.39
C ASP A 81 14.04 -8.07 3.15
N LYS A 82 14.23 -7.37 2.02
CA LYS A 82 15.46 -6.61 1.72
C LYS A 82 15.66 -5.40 2.63
N VAL A 83 14.60 -4.70 2.98
CA VAL A 83 14.66 -3.58 3.92
C VAL A 83 14.99 -4.08 5.34
N LEU A 84 14.42 -5.23 5.73
CA LEU A 84 14.67 -5.83 7.05
C LEU A 84 16.14 -6.27 7.27
N GLU A 85 16.90 -6.50 6.19
CA GLU A 85 18.35 -6.76 6.29
C GLU A 85 19.15 -5.54 6.83
N LYS A 86 18.59 -4.33 6.69
CA LYS A 86 19.28 -3.06 7.00
C LYS A 86 18.64 -2.30 8.15
N GLN A 87 17.32 -2.42 8.35
CA GLN A 87 16.54 -1.68 9.33
C GLN A 87 15.90 -2.61 10.37
N THR A 88 15.78 -2.10 11.60
CA THR A 88 15.23 -2.88 12.73
C THR A 88 13.71 -2.81 12.83
N THR A 89 13.11 -1.79 12.24
CA THR A 89 11.67 -1.53 12.34
C THR A 89 11.15 -1.00 11.01
N ILE A 90 10.09 -1.62 10.51
CA ILE A 90 9.47 -1.24 9.24
C ILE A 90 8.01 -0.91 9.47
N SER A 91 7.63 0.29 9.02
CA SER A 91 6.25 0.73 8.89
C SER A 91 5.88 0.80 7.41
N VAL A 92 4.59 0.77 7.10
CA VAL A 92 4.12 0.83 5.70
C VAL A 92 3.05 1.88 5.52
N ILE A 93 3.04 2.50 4.35
CA ILE A 93 1.99 3.42 3.93
C ILE A 93 1.45 2.92 2.60
N GLY A 94 0.14 2.74 2.50
CA GLY A 94 -0.54 2.34 1.27
C GLY A 94 -1.64 3.31 0.88
N ARG A 95 -1.61 3.82 -0.35
CA ARG A 95 -2.61 4.73 -0.88
C ARG A 95 -3.43 4.07 -1.97
N SER A 96 -4.77 4.13 -1.88
CA SER A 96 -5.70 3.58 -2.87
C SER A 96 -5.32 2.12 -3.20
N LEU A 97 -4.94 1.79 -4.44
CA LEU A 97 -4.43 0.47 -4.84
C LEU A 97 -3.37 -0.06 -3.86
N GLY A 98 -2.44 0.80 -3.47
CA GLY A 98 -1.37 0.48 -2.52
C GLY A 98 -1.87 0.09 -1.12
N SER A 99 -3.09 0.48 -0.74
CA SER A 99 -3.69 0.02 0.52
C SER A 99 -3.93 -1.50 0.52
N GLY A 100 -4.32 -2.07 -0.61
CA GLY A 100 -4.45 -3.52 -0.79
C GLY A 100 -3.10 -4.25 -0.70
N VAL A 101 -2.02 -3.64 -1.25
CA VAL A 101 -0.65 -4.17 -1.16
C VAL A 101 -0.14 -4.10 0.28
N ALA A 102 -0.32 -2.96 0.96
CA ALA A 102 0.08 -2.76 2.36
C ALA A 102 -0.65 -3.74 3.30
N THR A 103 -1.95 -3.92 3.12
CA THR A 103 -2.77 -4.86 3.89
C THR A 103 -2.29 -6.31 3.69
N TYR A 104 -2.00 -6.71 2.44
CA TYR A 104 -1.42 -8.02 2.17
C TYR A 104 -0.08 -8.21 2.86
N LEU A 105 0.83 -7.25 2.69
CA LEU A 105 2.16 -7.31 3.32
C LEU A 105 2.05 -7.43 4.84
N ALA A 106 1.24 -6.58 5.48
CA ALA A 106 1.06 -6.59 6.94
C ALA A 106 0.44 -7.89 7.47
N SER A 107 -0.35 -8.60 6.65
CA SER A 107 -0.87 -9.94 7.01
C SER A 107 0.19 -11.05 6.94
N LYS A 108 1.35 -10.80 6.31
CA LYS A 108 2.42 -11.79 6.06
C LYS A 108 3.75 -11.46 6.72
N ARG A 109 3.96 -10.21 7.16
CA ARG A 109 5.22 -9.74 7.73
C ARG A 109 4.97 -8.91 8.99
N PRO A 110 5.95 -8.84 9.90
CA PRO A 110 5.83 -8.09 11.15
C PRO A 110 5.97 -6.57 10.91
N VAL A 111 5.00 -5.99 10.24
CA VAL A 111 4.88 -4.54 10.09
C VAL A 111 4.56 -3.92 11.46
N LYS A 112 5.30 -2.88 11.86
CA LYS A 112 5.09 -2.22 13.15
C LYS A 112 3.86 -1.31 13.13
N LYS A 113 3.81 -0.42 12.15
CA LYS A 113 2.70 0.51 11.93
C LYS A 113 2.28 0.51 10.48
N MET A 114 1.00 0.64 10.24
CA MET A 114 0.44 0.73 8.90
C MET A 114 -0.43 1.98 8.78
N ALA A 115 -0.22 2.76 7.71
CA ALA A 115 -1.11 3.85 7.35
C ALA A 115 -1.79 3.54 6.01
N LEU A 116 -3.10 3.65 5.97
CA LEU A 116 -3.92 3.41 4.79
C LEU A 116 -4.64 4.70 4.40
N ILE A 117 -4.45 5.14 3.16
CA ILE A 117 -5.06 6.36 2.61
C ILE A 117 -6.07 5.94 1.55
N SER A 118 -7.34 6.32 1.72
CA SER A 118 -8.46 5.90 0.87
C SER A 118 -8.46 4.38 0.63
N PRO A 119 -8.48 3.53 1.70
CA PRO A 119 -8.46 2.09 1.56
C PRO A 119 -9.81 1.54 1.10
N PHE A 120 -9.79 0.29 0.65
CA PHE A 120 -10.99 -0.44 0.22
C PHE A 120 -11.01 -1.88 0.78
N ASP A 121 -12.22 -2.43 0.88
CA ASP A 121 -12.47 -3.81 1.29
C ASP A 121 -12.01 -4.84 0.23
N SER A 122 -12.36 -4.60 -1.06
CA SER A 122 -11.80 -5.32 -2.21
C SER A 122 -12.06 -4.57 -3.52
N ILE A 123 -11.17 -4.69 -4.49
CA ILE A 123 -11.35 -4.11 -5.84
C ILE A 123 -12.60 -4.69 -6.51
N THR A 124 -12.89 -5.97 -6.30
CA THR A 124 -14.08 -6.61 -6.86
C THR A 124 -15.37 -5.92 -6.38
N ARG A 125 -15.46 -5.55 -5.09
CA ARG A 125 -16.64 -4.87 -4.56
C ARG A 125 -16.73 -3.42 -5.01
N VAL A 126 -15.61 -2.71 -5.09
CA VAL A 126 -15.57 -1.35 -5.64
C VAL A 126 -16.05 -1.36 -7.10
N ALA A 127 -15.54 -2.27 -7.92
CA ALA A 127 -15.94 -2.41 -9.31
C ALA A 127 -17.41 -2.84 -9.45
N GLN A 128 -17.91 -3.73 -8.58
CA GLN A 128 -19.31 -4.15 -8.60
C GLN A 128 -20.29 -3.00 -8.32
N ASN A 129 -19.93 -2.06 -7.45
CA ASN A 129 -20.73 -0.86 -7.20
C ASN A 129 -20.84 0.05 -8.44
N ASN A 130 -19.75 0.15 -9.20
CA ASN A 130 -19.71 0.98 -10.41
C ASN A 130 -20.34 0.29 -11.64
N PHE A 131 -20.34 -1.07 -11.65
CA PHE A 131 -20.84 -1.89 -12.76
C PHE A 131 -21.86 -2.92 -12.29
N MET A 132 -23.00 -2.47 -11.75
CA MET A 132 -23.99 -3.31 -11.08
C MET A 132 -24.56 -4.45 -11.94
N ILE A 133 -24.56 -4.29 -13.27
CA ILE A 133 -25.12 -5.29 -14.21
C ILE A 133 -24.14 -6.45 -14.50
N PHE A 134 -22.82 -6.23 -14.30
CA PHE A 134 -21.81 -7.21 -14.63
C PHE A 134 -21.30 -7.95 -13.38
N PRO A 135 -21.15 -9.28 -13.41
CA PRO A 135 -20.64 -10.06 -12.27
C PRO A 135 -19.11 -9.88 -12.16
N MET A 136 -18.68 -8.76 -11.58
CA MET A 136 -17.25 -8.36 -11.51
C MET A 136 -16.38 -9.39 -10.81
N PHE A 137 -16.92 -10.19 -9.88
CA PHE A 137 -16.20 -11.26 -9.19
C PHE A 137 -15.74 -12.41 -10.12
N LEU A 138 -16.40 -12.57 -11.29
CA LEU A 138 -16.01 -13.52 -12.33
C LEU A 138 -15.08 -12.90 -13.37
N MET A 139 -15.12 -11.59 -13.54
CA MET A 139 -14.43 -10.88 -14.62
C MET A 139 -13.06 -10.35 -14.20
N LEU A 140 -12.88 -10.00 -12.92
CA LEU A 140 -11.61 -9.47 -12.42
C LEU A 140 -10.68 -10.59 -11.97
N LEU A 141 -9.47 -10.61 -12.54
CA LEU A 141 -8.38 -11.50 -12.11
C LEU A 141 -7.75 -10.99 -10.80
N ASP A 142 -7.57 -9.68 -10.69
CA ASP A 142 -6.98 -8.98 -9.56
C ASP A 142 -8.09 -8.52 -8.61
N LYS A 143 -8.17 -9.09 -7.42
CA LYS A 143 -9.28 -8.88 -6.46
C LYS A 143 -8.93 -7.95 -5.31
N TYR A 144 -7.68 -7.93 -4.90
CA TYR A 144 -7.18 -7.19 -3.73
C TYR A 144 -8.13 -7.30 -2.52
N ASP A 145 -8.42 -8.53 -2.12
CA ASP A 145 -9.34 -8.85 -1.01
C ASP A 145 -8.71 -8.47 0.33
N SER A 146 -8.74 -7.19 0.68
CA SER A 146 -8.13 -6.63 1.89
C SER A 146 -8.86 -7.08 3.14
N ILE A 147 -10.19 -7.14 3.08
CA ILE A 147 -11.05 -7.45 4.24
C ILE A 147 -10.75 -8.82 4.85
N SER A 148 -10.50 -9.84 4.02
CA SER A 148 -10.21 -11.21 4.50
C SER A 148 -8.89 -11.32 5.26
N ARG A 149 -7.99 -10.34 5.13
CA ARG A 149 -6.63 -10.32 5.68
C ARG A 149 -6.53 -9.62 7.03
N VAL A 150 -7.52 -8.78 7.38
CA VAL A 150 -7.48 -7.93 8.59
C VAL A 150 -7.17 -8.74 9.85
N LYS A 151 -7.78 -9.90 10.02
CA LYS A 151 -7.58 -10.79 11.18
C LYS A 151 -6.13 -11.25 11.39
N ASP A 152 -5.31 -11.23 10.35
CA ASP A 152 -3.91 -11.64 10.39
C ASP A 152 -2.96 -10.44 10.60
N ILE A 153 -3.48 -9.22 10.62
CA ILE A 153 -2.71 -7.97 10.78
C ILE A 153 -2.55 -7.67 12.27
N LYS A 154 -1.29 -7.46 12.69
CA LYS A 154 -0.95 -7.07 14.07
C LYS A 154 -0.46 -5.63 14.19
N ALA A 155 -0.27 -4.95 13.05
CA ALA A 155 0.22 -3.59 13.02
C ALA A 155 -0.79 -2.61 13.62
N GLU A 156 -0.30 -1.65 14.42
CA GLU A 156 -1.07 -0.45 14.75
C GLU A 156 -1.43 0.28 13.45
N THR A 157 -2.72 0.48 13.21
CA THR A 157 -3.22 0.94 11.91
C THR A 157 -3.84 2.31 12.01
N PHE A 158 -3.40 3.22 11.14
CA PHE A 158 -4.00 4.53 10.92
C PHE A 158 -4.71 4.56 9.57
N VAL A 159 -5.95 5.01 9.53
CA VAL A 159 -6.74 5.13 8.31
C VAL A 159 -7.11 6.57 8.07
N LEU A 160 -6.84 7.05 6.85
CA LEU A 160 -7.19 8.37 6.37
C LEU A 160 -8.20 8.25 5.23
N ILE A 161 -9.36 8.89 5.37
CA ILE A 161 -10.44 8.86 4.37
C ILE A 161 -10.72 10.28 3.91
N ALA A 162 -10.80 10.50 2.60
CA ALA A 162 -11.38 11.71 2.04
C ALA A 162 -12.91 11.66 2.18
N GLU A 163 -13.52 12.77 2.60
CA GLU A 163 -14.98 12.80 2.83
C GLU A 163 -15.77 12.55 1.55
N HIS A 164 -15.29 13.10 0.43
CA HIS A 164 -15.92 13.02 -0.89
C HIS A 164 -15.09 12.22 -1.90
N ASP A 165 -14.56 11.06 -1.47
CA ASP A 165 -13.80 10.19 -2.38
C ASP A 165 -14.72 9.61 -3.46
N GLU A 166 -14.60 10.16 -4.68
CA GLU A 166 -15.38 9.72 -5.84
C GLU A 166 -14.88 8.39 -6.43
N VAL A 167 -13.63 7.99 -6.13
CA VAL A 167 -13.01 6.78 -6.66
C VAL A 167 -13.28 5.59 -5.78
N ILE A 168 -13.09 5.76 -4.46
CA ILE A 168 -13.34 4.73 -3.45
C ILE A 168 -14.49 5.20 -2.54
N PRO A 169 -15.75 4.86 -2.86
CA PRO A 169 -16.87 5.22 -2.01
C PRO A 169 -16.65 4.81 -0.55
N ARG A 170 -16.93 5.73 0.38
CA ARG A 170 -16.67 5.58 1.81
C ARG A 170 -17.13 4.24 2.40
N ILE A 171 -18.19 3.65 1.86
CA ILE A 171 -18.70 2.35 2.33
C ILE A 171 -17.65 1.24 2.25
N HIS A 172 -16.74 1.28 1.27
CA HIS A 172 -15.67 0.29 1.12
C HIS A 172 -14.58 0.45 2.17
N SER A 173 -14.19 1.70 2.46
CA SER A 173 -13.28 1.99 3.57
C SER A 173 -13.89 1.61 4.91
N GLN A 174 -15.18 1.93 5.12
CA GLN A 174 -15.87 1.63 6.37
C GLN A 174 -15.94 0.13 6.65
N ARG A 175 -16.29 -0.69 5.64
CA ARG A 175 -16.32 -2.15 5.78
C ARG A 175 -14.97 -2.73 6.18
N LEU A 176 -13.89 -2.19 5.62
CA LEU A 176 -12.54 -2.62 6.00
C LEU A 176 -12.21 -2.23 7.45
N ILE A 177 -12.56 -1.00 7.85
CA ILE A 177 -12.34 -0.46 9.19
C ILE A 177 -13.07 -1.30 10.26
N ASP A 178 -14.32 -1.68 9.98
CA ASP A 178 -15.18 -2.42 10.91
C ASP A 178 -14.63 -3.82 11.27
N GLU A 179 -13.70 -4.36 10.48
CA GLU A 179 -13.03 -5.65 10.76
C GLU A 179 -11.83 -5.54 11.71
N PHE A 180 -11.29 -4.31 11.92
CA PHE A 180 -10.20 -4.12 12.87
C PHE A 180 -10.72 -4.04 14.30
N ALA A 181 -9.93 -4.55 15.26
CA ALA A 181 -10.18 -4.29 16.66
C ALA A 181 -10.05 -2.79 16.98
N ALA A 182 -10.94 -2.24 17.80
CA ALA A 182 -11.02 -0.80 18.06
C ALA A 182 -9.71 -0.23 18.65
N GLU A 183 -8.99 -1.02 19.45
CA GLU A 183 -7.70 -0.64 20.04
C GLU A 183 -6.55 -0.66 19.03
N GLN A 184 -6.74 -1.29 17.88
CA GLN A 184 -5.70 -1.42 16.84
C GLN A 184 -5.76 -0.31 15.80
N ILE A 185 -6.89 0.39 15.67
CA ILE A 185 -7.15 1.30 14.57
C ILE A 185 -7.45 2.72 15.05
N THR A 186 -6.89 3.70 14.34
CA THR A 186 -7.26 5.11 14.46
C THR A 186 -7.72 5.61 13.10
N VAL A 187 -8.87 6.24 13.04
CA VAL A 187 -9.47 6.75 11.79
C VAL A 187 -9.55 8.26 11.82
N LYS A 188 -9.15 8.89 10.72
CA LYS A 188 -9.32 10.32 10.48
C LYS A 188 -10.00 10.54 9.13
N ILE A 189 -11.02 11.39 9.13
CA ILE A 189 -11.70 11.85 7.92
C ILE A 189 -11.21 13.25 7.62
N ILE A 190 -10.82 13.51 6.37
CA ILE A 190 -10.48 14.84 5.89
C ILE A 190 -11.74 15.43 5.29
N ALA A 191 -12.27 16.48 5.94
CA ALA A 191 -13.42 17.22 5.45
C ALA A 191 -13.07 17.98 4.17
N ASP A 192 -14.07 18.20 3.32
CA ASP A 192 -13.96 18.99 2.08
C ASP A 192 -12.86 18.51 1.09
N SER A 193 -12.55 17.20 1.07
CA SER A 193 -11.52 16.58 0.22
C SER A 193 -12.08 15.47 -0.66
#